data_5b03ff1bd2e027692e42fd3cdddfa840
#
_entry.id   5b03ff1bd2e027692e42fd3cdddfa840
#
_cell.length_a   1.000
_cell.length_b   1.000
_cell.length_c   1.000
_cell.angle_alpha   90.00
_cell.angle_beta   90.00
_cell.angle_gamma   90.00
#
_symmetry.space_group_name_H-M   'P 1'
#
loop_
_entity.id
_entity.type
_entity.pdbx_description
1 polymer ?
#
loop_
_entity_poly.entity_id
_entity_poly.type
_entity_poly.pdbx_seq_one_letter_code
_entity_poly.pdbx_strand_id
1 'polypeptide(L)'
;MKKSISLLLLSLLMITPSCQKPKEVTNEYNIVPQPNQLVPKEGRFELSNKVRLVVPSDAPEVKKVADGFAEQLKQTAGISLTEAESVDGKPAISFVVQEGMPKEGYKLSVTPTLITVTASQPNGFFYGVQTIYQLLPPAVYGKELKKKADWSVPAVEIEDAPRFVHRGLMLDVCRHYAPIEYIYKFIDLLAMNKMNVFHWHLTDDQGWRIEIKKYPKLTEIGSKREKTLVDYYY
;
A
#
# COMPACT_ATOMS: atom_id res chain seq x y z
N MET A 1 43.67 44.86 64.69
CA MET A 1 43.76 44.84 63.21
C MET A 1 43.21 43.50 62.77
N LYS A 2 41.96 43.47 62.38
CA LYS A 2 41.24 42.26 61.87
C LYS A 2 41.12 42.38 60.35
N LYS A 3 41.77 41.48 59.60
CA LYS A 3 41.63 41.43 58.15
C LYS A 3 40.45 40.50 57.81
N SER A 4 39.40 41.11 57.19
CA SER A 4 38.29 40.36 56.63
C SER A 4 38.70 39.80 55.25
N ILE A 5 38.59 38.50 55.10
CA ILE A 5 38.77 37.82 53.82
C ILE A 5 37.38 37.65 53.21
N SER A 6 37.07 38.37 52.15
CA SER A 6 35.88 38.18 51.33
C SER A 6 36.04 36.96 50.43
N LEU A 7 35.23 35.96 50.66
CA LEU A 7 35.15 34.76 49.80
C LEU A 7 34.20 35.05 48.62
N LEU A 8 34.78 35.26 47.43
CA LEU A 8 34.01 35.39 46.18
C LEU A 8 33.63 33.98 45.70
N LEU A 9 32.38 33.59 45.89
CA LEU A 9 31.84 32.38 45.29
C LEU A 9 31.59 32.60 43.81
N LEU A 10 32.44 32.06 42.94
CA LEU A 10 32.27 32.04 41.50
C LEU A 10 31.38 30.83 41.15
N SER A 11 30.08 31.05 40.96
CA SER A 11 29.13 30.05 40.47
C SER A 11 29.38 29.80 38.99
N LEU A 12 30.09 28.72 38.69
CA LEU A 12 30.33 28.19 37.34
C LEU A 12 29.01 27.54 36.84
N LEU A 13 28.21 28.26 36.04
CA LEU A 13 27.09 27.69 35.35
C LEU A 13 27.57 26.71 34.32
N MET A 14 27.48 25.39 34.61
CA MET A 14 27.70 24.36 33.65
C MET A 14 26.53 24.35 32.66
N ILE A 15 26.73 24.99 31.51
CA ILE A 15 25.86 24.83 30.33
C ILE A 15 26.18 23.43 29.76
N THR A 16 25.39 22.42 30.15
CA THR A 16 25.43 21.14 29.47
C THR A 16 24.82 21.31 28.09
N PRO A 17 25.58 21.09 27.00
CA PRO A 17 24.95 21.03 25.69
C PRO A 17 23.99 19.86 25.70
N SER A 18 22.68 20.15 25.68
CA SER A 18 21.66 19.16 25.44
C SER A 18 21.89 18.60 24.04
N CYS A 19 22.49 17.43 23.98
CA CYS A 19 22.59 16.67 22.74
C CYS A 19 21.18 16.21 22.39
N GLN A 20 20.42 17.07 21.74
CA GLN A 20 19.17 16.67 21.10
C GLN A 20 19.59 15.65 20.04
N LYS A 21 19.22 14.38 20.25
CA LYS A 21 19.28 13.37 19.19
C LYS A 21 18.65 13.99 17.95
N PRO A 22 19.30 13.90 16.77
CA PRO A 22 18.66 14.33 15.54
C PRO A 22 17.27 13.66 15.50
N LYS A 23 16.22 14.44 15.32
CA LYS A 23 14.89 13.90 15.02
C LYS A 23 15.12 12.97 13.83
N GLU A 24 14.93 11.66 14.01
CA GLU A 24 14.88 10.75 12.88
C GLU A 24 13.86 11.36 11.92
N VAL A 25 14.32 11.75 10.76
CA VAL A 25 13.44 12.15 9.66
C VAL A 25 12.81 10.84 9.20
N THR A 26 11.77 10.42 9.89
CA THR A 26 10.89 9.36 9.42
C THR A 26 10.30 9.91 8.13
N ASN A 27 10.74 9.36 7.00
CA ASN A 27 10.17 9.70 5.72
C ASN A 27 8.77 9.08 5.69
N GLU A 28 7.77 9.83 6.15
CA GLU A 28 6.36 9.38 6.24
C GLU A 28 5.77 9.03 4.85
N TYR A 29 6.47 9.42 3.77
CA TYR A 29 6.01 9.28 2.39
C TYR A 29 6.86 8.27 1.61
N ASN A 30 7.18 7.12 2.22
CA ASN A 30 7.89 6.02 1.55
C ASN A 30 6.98 5.27 0.59
N ILE A 31 6.68 5.86 -0.57
CA ILE A 31 5.82 5.29 -1.60
C ILE A 31 6.68 4.68 -2.71
N VAL A 32 6.40 3.43 -3.05
CA VAL A 32 7.08 2.67 -4.13
C VAL A 32 6.05 2.10 -5.10
N PRO A 33 6.15 2.38 -6.41
CA PRO A 33 7.03 3.37 -7.06
C PRO A 33 6.78 4.80 -6.57
N GLN A 34 7.81 5.65 -6.64
CA GLN A 34 7.66 7.05 -6.27
C GLN A 34 6.66 7.73 -7.21
N PRO A 35 5.65 8.46 -6.70
CA PRO A 35 4.69 9.19 -7.51
C PRO A 35 5.35 10.30 -8.36
N ASN A 36 4.73 10.64 -9.48
CA ASN A 36 5.19 11.73 -10.36
C ASN A 36 5.24 13.09 -9.63
N GLN A 37 4.23 13.34 -8.79
CA GLN A 37 4.18 14.52 -7.91
C GLN A 37 3.74 14.10 -6.52
N LEU A 38 4.42 14.63 -5.50
CA LEU A 38 4.08 14.46 -4.10
C LEU A 38 4.40 15.75 -3.35
N VAL A 39 3.38 16.34 -2.74
CA VAL A 39 3.50 17.58 -1.96
C VAL A 39 2.98 17.33 -0.56
N PRO A 40 3.87 17.21 0.46
CA PRO A 40 3.46 17.10 1.86
C PRO A 40 2.59 18.26 2.30
N LYS A 41 1.63 17.98 3.17
CA LYS A 41 0.76 18.95 3.82
C LYS A 41 0.82 18.80 5.33
N GLU A 42 0.31 19.78 6.06
CA GLU A 42 0.24 19.70 7.52
C GLU A 42 -0.98 18.91 7.98
N GLY A 43 -0.77 18.09 9.02
CA GLY A 43 -1.82 17.30 9.67
C GLY A 43 -1.88 15.84 9.20
N ARG A 44 -2.84 15.11 9.73
CA ARG A 44 -3.08 13.69 9.45
C ARG A 44 -4.58 13.42 9.41
N PHE A 45 -5.02 12.48 8.62
CA PHE A 45 -6.38 11.97 8.58
C PHE A 45 -6.48 10.75 9.50
N GLU A 46 -7.31 10.83 10.54
CA GLU A 46 -7.52 9.76 11.51
C GLU A 46 -8.61 8.80 11.02
N LEU A 47 -8.25 7.54 10.82
CA LEU A 47 -9.21 6.48 10.48
C LEU A 47 -9.95 6.02 11.73
N SER A 48 -11.28 5.96 11.65
CA SER A 48 -12.15 5.50 12.73
C SER A 48 -13.51 5.06 12.19
N ASN A 49 -14.34 4.44 13.05
CA ASN A 49 -15.72 4.06 12.69
C ASN A 49 -16.65 5.27 12.42
N LYS A 50 -16.17 6.50 12.60
CA LYS A 50 -16.92 7.73 12.28
C LYS A 50 -16.69 8.19 10.83
N VAL A 51 -15.69 7.62 10.16
CA VAL A 51 -15.34 7.97 8.79
C VAL A 51 -16.39 7.41 7.82
N ARG A 52 -16.83 8.27 6.91
CA ARG A 52 -17.76 7.91 5.85
C ARG A 52 -17.03 7.49 4.59
N LEU A 53 -17.67 6.60 3.84
CA LEU A 53 -17.22 6.17 2.53
C LEU A 53 -18.22 6.69 1.48
N VAL A 54 -17.75 7.57 0.60
CA VAL A 54 -18.55 8.18 -0.46
C VAL A 54 -18.06 7.67 -1.81
N VAL A 55 -18.95 6.98 -2.53
CA VAL A 55 -18.64 6.38 -3.84
C VAL A 55 -19.77 6.75 -4.81
N PRO A 56 -19.46 7.11 -6.08
CA PRO A 56 -20.49 7.37 -7.07
C PRO A 56 -21.41 6.16 -7.27
N SER A 57 -22.72 6.37 -7.25
CA SER A 57 -23.73 5.31 -7.36
C SER A 57 -23.78 4.66 -8.74
N ASP A 58 -23.34 5.37 -9.76
CA ASP A 58 -23.30 4.96 -11.17
C ASP A 58 -21.98 4.30 -11.60
N ALA A 59 -21.08 4.04 -10.66
CA ALA A 59 -19.75 3.48 -10.92
C ALA A 59 -19.50 2.16 -10.15
N PRO A 60 -20.13 1.02 -10.53
CA PRO A 60 -20.05 -0.24 -9.79
C PRO A 60 -18.63 -0.81 -9.68
N GLU A 61 -17.77 -0.59 -10.68
CA GLU A 61 -16.39 -1.06 -10.63
C GLU A 61 -15.53 -0.23 -9.65
N VAL A 62 -15.84 1.06 -9.48
CA VAL A 62 -15.21 1.92 -8.45
C VAL A 62 -15.67 1.47 -7.08
N LYS A 63 -16.98 1.13 -6.95
CA LYS A 63 -17.50 0.58 -5.69
C LYS A 63 -16.77 -0.69 -5.26
N LYS A 64 -16.45 -1.62 -6.17
CA LYS A 64 -15.66 -2.81 -5.83
C LYS A 64 -14.31 -2.47 -5.24
N VAL A 65 -13.63 -1.46 -5.77
CA VAL A 65 -12.34 -0.98 -5.23
C VAL A 65 -12.51 -0.40 -3.82
N ALA A 66 -13.53 0.42 -3.63
CA ALA A 66 -13.84 1.05 -2.35
C ALA A 66 -14.25 0.01 -1.29
N ASP A 67 -15.07 -0.98 -1.67
CA ASP A 67 -15.49 -2.08 -0.78
C ASP A 67 -14.30 -2.93 -0.36
N GLY A 68 -13.38 -3.26 -1.28
CA GLY A 68 -12.14 -3.96 -0.97
C GLY A 68 -11.26 -3.19 0.02
N PHE A 69 -11.17 -1.88 -0.13
CA PHE A 69 -10.47 -1.01 0.81
C PHE A 69 -11.14 -1.02 2.20
N ALA A 70 -12.45 -0.89 2.26
CA ALA A 70 -13.21 -0.90 3.51
C ALA A 70 -13.08 -2.24 4.24
N GLU A 71 -13.14 -3.37 3.51
CA GLU A 71 -12.99 -4.71 4.11
C GLU A 71 -11.58 -4.93 4.65
N GLN A 72 -10.54 -4.44 3.95
CA GLN A 72 -9.16 -4.52 4.45
C GLN A 72 -8.98 -3.75 5.76
N LEU A 73 -9.53 -2.53 5.86
CA LEU A 73 -9.50 -1.76 7.12
C LEU A 73 -10.28 -2.45 8.24
N LYS A 74 -11.42 -3.03 7.93
CA LYS A 74 -12.21 -3.79 8.90
C LYS A 74 -11.45 -4.99 9.43
N GLN A 75 -10.79 -5.75 8.55
CA GLN A 75 -10.02 -6.92 8.92
C GLN A 75 -8.80 -6.58 9.77
N THR A 76 -8.02 -5.58 9.37
CA THR A 76 -6.70 -5.30 9.97
C THR A 76 -6.76 -4.28 11.11
N ALA A 77 -7.62 -3.28 11.00
CA ALA A 77 -7.78 -2.20 11.98
C ALA A 77 -9.00 -2.39 12.91
N GLY A 78 -10.01 -3.16 12.47
CA GLY A 78 -11.31 -3.23 13.12
C GLY A 78 -12.14 -1.96 12.88
N ILE A 79 -11.85 -1.22 11.82
CA ILE A 79 -12.54 0.01 11.45
C ILE A 79 -13.56 -0.31 10.37
N SER A 80 -14.83 -0.04 10.68
CA SER A 80 -15.95 -0.18 9.73
C SER A 80 -16.34 1.19 9.22
N LEU A 81 -16.15 1.43 7.91
CA LEU A 81 -16.58 2.66 7.26
C LEU A 81 -18.09 2.63 7.03
N THR A 82 -18.75 3.80 7.14
CA THR A 82 -20.19 3.92 6.90
C THR A 82 -20.42 4.53 5.52
N GLU A 83 -21.16 3.86 4.65
CA GLU A 83 -21.54 4.41 3.34
C GLU A 83 -22.35 5.69 3.50
N ALA A 84 -22.11 6.67 2.62
CA ALA A 84 -22.83 7.92 2.54
C ALA A 84 -22.94 8.42 1.10
N GLU A 85 -23.98 9.20 0.81
CA GLU A 85 -24.20 9.74 -0.54
C GLU A 85 -23.32 10.96 -0.85
N SER A 86 -22.91 11.68 0.20
CA SER A 86 -22.13 12.92 0.03
C SER A 86 -21.23 13.19 1.24
N VAL A 87 -20.24 14.07 1.03
CA VAL A 87 -19.41 14.65 2.08
C VAL A 87 -20.20 15.78 2.75
N ASP A 88 -20.59 15.60 4.01
CA ASP A 88 -21.47 16.50 4.77
C ASP A 88 -20.73 17.16 5.97
N GLY A 89 -19.45 17.47 5.81
CA GLY A 89 -18.62 18.07 6.85
C GLY A 89 -18.13 17.11 7.93
N LYS A 90 -18.44 15.82 7.82
CA LYS A 90 -17.87 14.76 8.65
C LYS A 90 -16.62 14.17 7.98
N PRO A 91 -15.72 13.54 8.76
CA PRO A 91 -14.58 12.85 8.18
C PRO A 91 -15.03 11.82 7.14
N ALA A 92 -14.45 11.88 5.94
CA ALA A 92 -14.87 11.04 4.83
C ALA A 92 -13.69 10.61 3.94
N ILE A 93 -13.90 9.49 3.26
CA ILE A 93 -13.08 9.01 2.14
C ILE A 93 -13.99 9.03 0.91
N SER A 94 -13.64 9.83 -0.08
CA SER A 94 -14.45 10.07 -1.27
C SER A 94 -13.73 9.59 -2.53
N PHE A 95 -14.46 8.87 -3.37
CA PHE A 95 -14.03 8.44 -4.69
C PHE A 95 -14.71 9.32 -5.73
N VAL A 96 -13.94 10.00 -6.58
CA VAL A 96 -14.46 10.99 -7.54
C VAL A 96 -14.04 10.60 -8.95
N VAL A 97 -15.00 10.35 -9.83
CA VAL A 97 -14.74 10.10 -11.25
C VAL A 97 -14.48 11.43 -11.94
N GLN A 98 -13.33 11.53 -12.60
CA GLN A 98 -12.95 12.69 -13.42
C GLN A 98 -12.51 12.21 -14.80
N GLU A 99 -13.28 12.54 -15.83
CA GLU A 99 -12.93 12.22 -17.21
C GLU A 99 -11.66 12.95 -17.66
N GLY A 100 -11.01 12.41 -18.70
CA GLY A 100 -9.82 13.02 -19.31
C GLY A 100 -8.50 12.76 -18.58
N MET A 101 -8.51 12.09 -17.43
CA MET A 101 -7.28 11.63 -16.78
C MET A 101 -6.67 10.41 -17.50
N PRO A 102 -5.35 10.16 -17.38
CA PRO A 102 -4.74 8.92 -17.86
C PRO A 102 -5.45 7.69 -17.34
N LYS A 103 -5.60 6.63 -18.15
CA LYS A 103 -6.37 5.43 -17.84
C LYS A 103 -6.03 4.81 -16.47
N GLU A 104 -4.77 4.81 -16.09
CA GLU A 104 -4.27 4.27 -14.83
C GLU A 104 -3.76 5.38 -13.89
N GLY A 105 -4.02 6.65 -14.25
CA GLY A 105 -3.66 7.80 -13.43
C GLY A 105 -4.65 8.04 -12.29
N TYR A 106 -4.16 8.66 -11.22
CA TYR A 106 -4.96 9.07 -10.08
C TYR A 106 -4.43 10.36 -9.45
N LYS A 107 -5.31 11.06 -8.73
CA LYS A 107 -4.95 12.09 -7.77
C LYS A 107 -5.41 11.64 -6.39
N LEU A 108 -4.57 11.87 -5.39
CA LEU A 108 -4.87 11.60 -4.00
C LEU A 108 -4.66 12.89 -3.20
N SER A 109 -5.73 13.39 -2.62
CA SER A 109 -5.71 14.52 -1.69
C SER A 109 -6.05 14.01 -0.30
N VAL A 110 -5.19 14.27 0.68
CA VAL A 110 -5.40 13.92 2.08
C VAL A 110 -5.32 15.18 2.92
N THR A 111 -6.42 15.50 3.58
CA THR A 111 -6.53 16.54 4.59
C THR A 111 -6.92 15.92 5.94
N PRO A 112 -6.89 16.65 7.07
CA PRO A 112 -7.32 16.09 8.36
C PRO A 112 -8.77 15.60 8.43
N THR A 113 -9.63 16.01 7.47
CA THR A 113 -11.06 15.68 7.48
C THR A 113 -11.54 14.95 6.24
N LEU A 114 -10.73 14.89 5.17
CA LEU A 114 -11.16 14.31 3.90
C LEU A 114 -9.98 13.65 3.19
N ILE A 115 -10.17 12.41 2.77
CA ILE A 115 -9.37 11.76 1.74
C ILE A 115 -10.18 11.75 0.44
N THR A 116 -9.61 12.26 -0.64
CA THR A 116 -10.22 12.19 -1.98
C THR A 116 -9.32 11.41 -2.92
N VAL A 117 -9.86 10.35 -3.51
CA VAL A 117 -9.23 9.62 -4.61
C VAL A 117 -9.96 9.98 -5.90
N THR A 118 -9.25 10.59 -6.84
CA THR A 118 -9.82 11.01 -8.13
C THR A 118 -9.15 10.26 -9.26
N ALA A 119 -9.92 9.65 -10.15
CA ALA A 119 -9.42 8.94 -11.33
C ALA A 119 -10.50 8.88 -12.42
N SER A 120 -10.10 8.52 -13.64
CA SER A 120 -11.05 8.32 -14.75
C SER A 120 -11.54 6.88 -14.90
N GLN A 121 -10.78 5.91 -14.37
CA GLN A 121 -11.01 4.48 -14.55
C GLN A 121 -10.78 3.70 -13.25
N PRO A 122 -11.39 2.52 -13.07
CA PRO A 122 -11.22 1.70 -11.87
C PRO A 122 -9.77 1.40 -11.49
N ASN A 123 -8.90 1.23 -12.49
CA ASN A 123 -7.47 0.99 -12.28
C ASN A 123 -6.77 2.14 -11.54
N GLY A 124 -7.09 3.40 -11.90
CA GLY A 124 -6.55 4.58 -11.23
C GLY A 124 -6.99 4.63 -9.76
N PHE A 125 -8.25 4.35 -9.47
CA PHE A 125 -8.75 4.24 -8.09
C PHE A 125 -8.03 3.15 -7.30
N PHE A 126 -7.82 1.99 -7.92
CA PHE A 126 -7.08 0.89 -7.32
C PHE A 126 -5.66 1.32 -6.92
N TYR A 127 -4.93 2.01 -7.81
CA TYR A 127 -3.57 2.49 -7.50
C TYR A 127 -3.56 3.63 -6.48
N GLY A 128 -4.59 4.46 -6.45
CA GLY A 128 -4.79 5.43 -5.38
C GLY A 128 -4.93 4.76 -4.02
N VAL A 129 -5.73 3.69 -3.94
CA VAL A 129 -5.89 2.86 -2.73
C VAL A 129 -4.57 2.18 -2.34
N GLN A 130 -3.80 1.62 -3.29
CA GLN A 130 -2.48 1.07 -2.99
C GLN A 130 -1.53 2.13 -2.40
N THR A 131 -1.65 3.38 -2.85
CA THR A 131 -0.88 4.49 -2.27
C THR A 131 -1.32 4.80 -0.84
N ILE A 132 -2.63 4.79 -0.55
CA ILE A 132 -3.13 4.95 0.82
C ILE A 132 -2.60 3.83 1.72
N TYR A 133 -2.58 2.58 1.26
CA TYR A 133 -2.00 1.47 2.02
C TYR A 133 -0.53 1.68 2.36
N GLN A 134 0.27 2.23 1.44
CA GLN A 134 1.68 2.53 1.69
C GLN A 134 1.91 3.72 2.64
N LEU A 135 0.92 4.60 2.80
CA LEU A 135 0.92 5.68 3.79
C LEU A 135 0.42 5.23 5.17
N LEU A 136 -0.22 4.09 5.25
CA LEU A 136 -0.69 3.45 6.49
C LEU A 136 0.41 2.59 7.12
N PRO A 137 0.28 2.21 8.40
CA PRO A 137 1.22 1.29 9.00
C PRO A 137 1.24 -0.06 8.27
N PRO A 138 2.39 -0.78 8.22
CA PRO A 138 2.53 -2.07 7.53
C PRO A 138 1.51 -3.13 7.97
N ALA A 139 0.89 -2.95 9.14
CA ALA A 139 -0.20 -3.80 9.63
C ALA A 139 -1.39 -3.89 8.65
N VAL A 140 -1.56 -2.89 7.75
CA VAL A 140 -2.62 -2.89 6.73
C VAL A 140 -2.51 -4.06 5.75
N TYR A 141 -1.32 -4.58 5.51
CA TYR A 141 -1.08 -5.74 4.64
C TYR A 141 -1.22 -7.09 5.37
N GLY A 142 -1.48 -7.05 6.68
CA GLY A 142 -1.63 -8.25 7.49
C GLY A 142 -3.00 -8.91 7.36
N LYS A 143 -3.14 -10.07 8.02
CA LYS A 143 -4.41 -10.78 8.18
C LYS A 143 -4.91 -10.71 9.63
N GLU A 144 -4.10 -10.17 10.53
CA GLU A 144 -4.40 -10.07 11.96
C GLU A 144 -4.89 -8.69 12.34
N LEU A 145 -5.83 -8.65 13.26
CA LEU A 145 -6.37 -7.41 13.80
C LEU A 145 -5.34 -6.69 14.69
N LYS A 146 -4.94 -5.48 14.32
CA LYS A 146 -3.93 -4.63 14.99
C LYS A 146 -4.53 -3.29 15.44
N LYS A 147 -5.53 -3.32 16.33
CA LYS A 147 -6.26 -2.11 16.80
C LYS A 147 -5.37 -1.00 17.38
N LYS A 148 -4.19 -1.33 17.90
CA LYS A 148 -3.28 -0.37 18.56
C LYS A 148 -2.27 0.27 17.61
N ALA A 149 -2.28 -0.08 16.31
CA ALA A 149 -1.44 0.62 15.34
C ALA A 149 -1.95 2.05 15.12
N ASP A 150 -1.07 2.92 14.62
CA ASP A 150 -1.43 4.30 14.26
C ASP A 150 -2.18 4.30 12.92
N TRP A 151 -3.50 4.17 12.98
CA TRP A 151 -4.36 4.15 11.80
C TRP A 151 -4.65 5.58 11.31
N SER A 152 -3.60 6.31 10.94
CA SER A 152 -3.71 7.63 10.37
C SER A 152 -2.90 7.77 9.07
N VAL A 153 -3.35 8.63 8.18
CA VAL A 153 -2.71 8.93 6.89
C VAL A 153 -2.15 10.36 6.94
N PRO A 154 -0.85 10.58 6.68
CA PRO A 154 -0.30 11.94 6.65
C PRO A 154 -0.94 12.75 5.53
N ALA A 155 -1.18 14.03 5.80
CA ALA A 155 -1.78 14.94 4.83
C ALA A 155 -0.83 15.18 3.65
N VAL A 156 -1.34 15.03 2.42
CA VAL A 156 -0.52 15.04 1.19
C VAL A 156 -1.39 15.33 -0.03
N GLU A 157 -0.77 15.92 -1.04
CA GLU A 157 -1.29 15.96 -2.41
C GLU A 157 -0.39 15.12 -3.31
N ILE A 158 -0.99 14.17 -4.01
CA ILE A 158 -0.28 13.29 -4.95
C ILE A 158 -1.00 13.33 -6.29
N GLU A 159 -0.22 13.45 -7.37
CA GLU A 159 -0.66 13.20 -8.72
C GLU A 159 0.29 12.19 -9.37
N ASP A 160 -0.28 11.09 -9.85
CA ASP A 160 0.51 9.96 -10.36
C ASP A 160 -0.16 9.30 -11.56
N ALA A 161 0.67 8.83 -12.47
CA ALA A 161 0.28 8.00 -13.60
C ALA A 161 1.47 7.13 -14.02
N PRO A 162 1.24 5.89 -14.45
CA PRO A 162 2.33 5.02 -14.86
C PRO A 162 3.08 5.58 -16.07
N ARG A 163 4.41 5.53 -16.02
CA ARG A 163 5.27 5.86 -17.17
C ARG A 163 5.21 4.79 -18.27
N PHE A 164 5.05 3.52 -17.88
CA PHE A 164 5.01 2.37 -18.79
C PHE A 164 3.64 1.72 -18.74
N VAL A 165 3.06 1.44 -19.92
CA VAL A 165 1.77 0.75 -20.05
C VAL A 165 1.87 -0.71 -19.59
N HIS A 166 2.99 -1.39 -19.92
CA HIS A 166 3.24 -2.77 -19.48
C HIS A 166 4.16 -2.78 -18.27
N ARG A 167 3.67 -3.28 -17.15
CA ARG A 167 4.41 -3.41 -15.88
C ARG A 167 4.12 -4.79 -15.30
N GLY A 168 5.02 -5.72 -15.52
CA GLY A 168 4.77 -7.12 -15.15
C GLY A 168 5.97 -7.83 -14.58
N LEU A 169 5.67 -8.94 -13.91
CA LEU A 169 6.65 -9.94 -13.52
C LEU A 169 6.21 -11.32 -14.01
N MET A 170 7.18 -12.15 -14.27
CA MET A 170 6.98 -13.54 -14.61
C MET A 170 7.29 -14.45 -13.42
N LEU A 171 6.48 -15.47 -13.21
CA LEU A 171 6.75 -16.56 -12.28
C LEU A 171 6.74 -17.88 -13.04
N ASP A 172 7.88 -18.55 -13.03
CA ASP A 172 8.04 -19.89 -13.59
C ASP A 172 7.70 -20.94 -12.53
N VAL A 173 6.61 -21.66 -12.75
CA VAL A 173 6.18 -22.78 -11.89
C VAL A 173 6.40 -24.15 -12.55
N CYS A 174 7.00 -24.17 -13.75
CA CYS A 174 7.33 -25.40 -14.47
C CYS A 174 8.61 -26.02 -13.93
N ARG A 175 9.67 -25.22 -13.82
CA ARG A 175 10.97 -25.67 -13.30
C ARG A 175 10.88 -25.95 -11.82
N HIS A 176 10.19 -25.10 -11.06
CA HIS A 176 9.95 -25.30 -9.64
C HIS A 176 8.48 -24.99 -9.32
N TYR A 177 7.77 -26.00 -8.81
CA TYR A 177 6.38 -25.87 -8.44
C TYR A 177 6.22 -24.84 -7.29
N ALA A 178 5.23 -23.95 -7.43
CA ALA A 178 4.81 -23.05 -6.38
C ALA A 178 3.36 -23.38 -5.95
N PRO A 179 3.08 -23.51 -4.64
CA PRO A 179 1.71 -23.73 -4.15
C PRO A 179 0.84 -22.50 -4.40
N ILE A 180 -0.49 -22.71 -4.42
CA ILE A 180 -1.45 -21.66 -4.76
C ILE A 180 -1.38 -20.45 -3.79
N GLU A 181 -1.07 -20.70 -2.52
CA GLU A 181 -0.90 -19.65 -1.51
C GLU A 181 0.26 -18.72 -1.84
N TYR A 182 1.31 -19.25 -2.47
CA TYR A 182 2.42 -18.45 -2.96
C TYR A 182 2.00 -17.60 -4.17
N ILE A 183 1.17 -18.16 -5.07
CA ILE A 183 0.64 -17.42 -6.23
C ILE A 183 -0.21 -16.23 -5.76
N TYR A 184 -1.10 -16.42 -4.80
CA TYR A 184 -1.86 -15.30 -4.21
C TYR A 184 -0.96 -14.22 -3.64
N LYS A 185 0.04 -14.61 -2.84
CA LYS A 185 1.02 -13.66 -2.30
C LYS A 185 1.79 -12.92 -3.40
N PHE A 186 2.12 -13.61 -4.49
CA PHE A 186 2.82 -13.00 -5.63
C PHE A 186 1.93 -11.96 -6.33
N ILE A 187 0.64 -12.25 -6.51
CA ILE A 187 -0.35 -11.31 -7.07
C ILE A 187 -0.51 -10.08 -6.14
N ASP A 188 -0.59 -10.29 -4.83
CA ASP A 188 -0.66 -9.19 -3.86
C ASP A 188 0.57 -8.27 -3.93
N LEU A 189 1.77 -8.84 -4.11
CA LEU A 189 3.00 -8.08 -4.29
C LEU A 189 3.02 -7.30 -5.61
N LEU A 190 2.48 -7.87 -6.70
CA LEU A 190 2.29 -7.13 -7.96
C LEU A 190 1.36 -5.93 -7.75
N ALA A 191 0.23 -6.14 -7.10
CA ALA A 191 -0.76 -5.11 -6.79
C ALA A 191 -0.16 -3.98 -5.93
N MET A 192 0.56 -4.33 -4.87
CA MET A 192 1.24 -3.38 -3.97
C MET A 192 2.22 -2.48 -4.74
N ASN A 193 2.91 -3.01 -5.74
CA ASN A 193 3.86 -2.28 -6.58
C ASN A 193 3.22 -1.68 -7.85
N LYS A 194 1.89 -1.62 -7.92
CA LYS A 194 1.13 -1.05 -9.05
C LYS A 194 1.45 -1.69 -10.39
N MET A 195 1.81 -2.97 -10.39
CA MET A 195 2.00 -3.75 -11.62
C MET A 195 0.64 -4.22 -12.17
N ASN A 196 0.55 -4.41 -13.49
CA ASN A 196 -0.69 -4.73 -14.17
C ASN A 196 -0.66 -6.03 -15.00
N VAL A 197 0.49 -6.71 -15.04
CA VAL A 197 0.66 -7.95 -15.80
C VAL A 197 1.32 -9.01 -14.94
N PHE A 198 0.67 -10.15 -14.84
CA PHE A 198 1.24 -11.37 -14.28
C PHE A 198 1.48 -12.38 -15.41
N HIS A 199 2.74 -12.64 -15.74
CA HIS A 199 3.11 -13.71 -16.65
C HIS A 199 3.30 -14.99 -15.83
N TRP A 200 2.28 -15.82 -15.80
CA TRP A 200 2.32 -17.11 -15.13
C TRP A 200 2.80 -18.18 -16.11
N HIS A 201 4.06 -18.58 -16.00
CA HIS A 201 4.69 -19.58 -16.86
C HIS A 201 4.35 -20.98 -16.37
N LEU A 202 3.33 -21.58 -16.98
CA LEU A 202 2.68 -22.80 -16.52
C LEU A 202 3.16 -24.07 -17.22
N THR A 203 3.84 -23.93 -18.37
CA THR A 203 4.14 -25.08 -19.24
C THR A 203 5.53 -24.97 -19.83
N ASP A 204 6.33 -26.01 -19.64
CA ASP A 204 7.63 -26.17 -20.27
C ASP A 204 8.01 -27.68 -20.28
N ASP A 205 9.19 -28.03 -20.82
CA ASP A 205 9.66 -29.41 -20.91
C ASP A 205 9.86 -30.08 -19.53
N GLN A 206 10.23 -29.31 -18.49
CA GLN A 206 10.43 -29.83 -17.13
C GLN A 206 9.14 -30.04 -16.34
N GLY A 207 8.00 -29.53 -16.80
CA GLY A 207 6.74 -29.71 -16.11
C GLY A 207 5.57 -29.03 -16.78
N TRP A 208 4.42 -29.68 -16.75
CA TRP A 208 3.16 -29.18 -17.28
C TRP A 208 2.17 -28.94 -16.15
N ARG A 209 1.70 -27.67 -15.95
CA ARG A 209 0.89 -27.29 -14.77
C ARG A 209 -0.54 -26.86 -15.12
N ILE A 210 -0.91 -26.80 -16.41
CA ILE A 210 -2.26 -26.46 -16.83
C ILE A 210 -3.01 -27.73 -17.28
N GLU A 211 -4.18 -27.95 -16.71
CA GLU A 211 -5.04 -29.05 -17.11
C GLU A 211 -5.62 -28.82 -18.52
N ILE A 212 -5.42 -29.79 -19.42
CA ILE A 212 -6.11 -29.84 -20.71
C ILE A 212 -6.93 -31.13 -20.74
N LYS A 213 -8.25 -31.00 -20.55
CA LYS A 213 -9.17 -32.16 -20.44
C LYS A 213 -9.07 -33.15 -21.59
N LYS A 214 -8.78 -32.65 -22.81
CA LYS A 214 -8.58 -33.50 -24.00
C LYS A 214 -7.28 -34.29 -23.94
N TYR A 215 -6.29 -33.85 -23.17
CA TYR A 215 -4.97 -34.48 -23.06
C TYR A 215 -4.55 -34.69 -21.60
N PRO A 216 -5.26 -35.53 -20.83
CA PRO A 216 -5.09 -35.67 -19.39
C PRO A 216 -3.67 -36.07 -18.97
N LYS A 217 -2.97 -36.88 -19.82
CA LYS A 217 -1.58 -37.29 -19.56
C LYS A 217 -0.59 -36.14 -19.42
N LEU A 218 -0.90 -34.94 -19.93
CA LEU A 218 -0.06 -33.76 -19.75
C LEU A 218 0.07 -33.40 -18.27
N THR A 219 -1.01 -33.55 -17.47
CA THR A 219 -0.96 -33.29 -16.03
C THR A 219 -0.75 -34.56 -15.21
N GLU A 220 -1.27 -35.70 -15.62
CA GLU A 220 -1.07 -36.97 -14.88
C GLU A 220 0.40 -37.43 -14.87
N ILE A 221 1.10 -37.29 -16.00
CA ILE A 221 2.49 -37.72 -16.20
C ILE A 221 3.41 -36.50 -16.30
N GLY A 222 3.12 -35.55 -17.18
CA GLY A 222 3.97 -34.40 -17.50
C GLY A 222 4.13 -33.41 -16.37
N SER A 223 3.30 -33.46 -15.32
CA SER A 223 3.43 -32.63 -14.15
C SER A 223 4.47 -33.11 -13.13
N LYS A 224 4.97 -34.32 -13.29
CA LYS A 224 5.85 -35.00 -12.33
C LYS A 224 7.18 -35.35 -12.99
N ARG A 225 8.25 -35.31 -12.22
CA ARG A 225 9.58 -35.79 -12.63
C ARG A 225 10.32 -36.40 -11.44
N GLU A 226 11.20 -37.34 -11.70
CA GLU A 226 11.97 -38.07 -10.67
C GLU A 226 13.10 -37.20 -10.09
N LYS A 227 13.67 -36.30 -10.92
CA LYS A 227 14.81 -35.47 -10.55
C LYS A 227 14.57 -34.01 -10.92
N THR A 228 15.12 -33.11 -10.15
CA THR A 228 15.12 -31.68 -10.42
C THR A 228 16.54 -31.20 -10.63
N LEU A 229 16.77 -30.48 -11.72
CA LEU A 229 18.01 -29.80 -11.96
C LEU A 229 18.17 -28.66 -10.91
N VAL A 230 19.25 -28.72 -10.16
CA VAL A 230 19.66 -27.65 -9.24
C VAL A 230 21.02 -27.18 -9.72
N ASP A 231 21.11 -25.93 -10.14
CA ASP A 231 22.28 -25.36 -10.80
C ASP A 231 22.57 -26.13 -12.10
N TYR A 232 23.73 -26.74 -12.25
CA TYR A 232 24.12 -27.57 -13.41
C TYR A 232 24.12 -29.09 -13.12
N TYR A 233 23.55 -29.50 -11.99
CA TYR A 233 23.58 -30.89 -11.52
C TYR A 233 22.15 -31.43 -11.28
N TYR A 234 21.95 -32.72 -11.62
CA TYR A 234 20.74 -33.47 -11.31
C TYR A 234 20.85 -34.21 -9.98
#